data_eeb55bc1e49ce69470de0160e00a0f8d
#
_entry.id   eeb55bc1e49ce69470de0160e00a0f8d
#
_cell.length_a   1.000
_cell.length_b   1.000
_cell.length_c   1.000
_cell.angle_alpha   90.00
_cell.angle_beta   90.00
_cell.angle_gamma   90.00
#
_symmetry.space_group_name_H-M   'P 1'
#
loop_
_entity.id
_entity.type
_entity.pdbx_description
1 polymer ?
#
loop_
_entity_poly.entity_id
_entity_poly.type
_entity_poly.pdbx_seq_one_letter_code
_entity_poly.pdbx_strand_id
1 'polypeptide(L)'
;IEYLKGKSVRDGLLRSAKVKGVQTVLSSHDFEKTPDGKEMIQRLCSMQQAGADLIKLAVMPKCDEDVVELLKVTWEMKIRHPDTPVISISMGKKGALSRLGGELFGSCVTFGAYDKASAPGQISVEELYEILGKLHG
;
A
#
# COMPACT_ATOMS: atom_id res chain seq x y z
N ILE A 1 -4.38 -1.22 10.89
CA ILE A 1 -4.43 -0.03 11.79
C ILE A 1 -4.24 1.20 10.91
N GLU A 2 -5.16 2.17 10.98
CA GLU A 2 -5.02 3.41 10.21
C GLU A 2 -4.03 4.38 10.90
N TYR A 3 -3.01 4.81 10.15
CA TYR A 3 -1.90 5.61 10.68
C TYR A 3 -2.31 6.98 11.20
N LEU A 4 -3.28 7.63 10.53
CA LEU A 4 -3.72 8.99 10.87
C LEU A 4 -4.74 9.06 12.03
N LYS A 5 -5.21 7.94 12.54
CA LYS A 5 -6.20 7.88 13.65
C LYS A 5 -5.55 7.91 15.04
N GLY A 6 -4.93 9.02 15.39
CA GLY A 6 -4.49 9.27 16.78
C GLY A 6 -3.29 8.41 17.24
N LYS A 7 -2.17 9.08 17.48
CA LYS A 7 -0.89 8.42 17.82
C LYS A 7 -1.00 7.47 19.01
N SER A 8 -1.69 7.87 20.08
CA SER A 8 -1.79 7.06 21.32
C SER A 8 -2.53 5.74 21.09
N VAL A 9 -3.65 5.77 20.36
CA VAL A 9 -4.44 4.57 20.03
C VAL A 9 -3.62 3.64 19.12
N ARG A 10 -3.03 4.17 18.08
CA ARG A 10 -2.17 3.42 17.15
C ARG A 10 -1.05 2.70 17.89
N ASP A 11 -0.27 3.44 18.69
CA ASP A 11 0.89 2.90 19.39
C ASP A 11 0.46 1.87 20.46
N GLY A 12 -0.71 2.05 21.07
CA GLY A 12 -1.32 1.07 21.98
C GLY A 12 -1.67 -0.24 21.27
N LEU A 13 -2.29 -0.14 20.09
CA LEU A 13 -2.65 -1.31 19.28
C LEU A 13 -1.41 -2.07 18.77
N LEU A 14 -0.39 -1.36 18.30
CA LEU A 14 0.88 -1.98 17.86
C LEU A 14 1.55 -2.73 19.00
N ARG A 15 1.63 -2.14 20.20
CA ARG A 15 2.17 -2.82 21.39
C ARG A 15 1.35 -4.06 21.76
N SER A 16 0.03 -3.95 21.78
CA SER A 16 -0.86 -5.07 22.11
C SER A 16 -0.72 -6.23 21.13
N ALA A 17 -0.65 -5.92 19.83
CA ALA A 17 -0.44 -6.91 18.78
C ALA A 17 0.91 -7.64 18.97
N LYS A 18 1.99 -6.89 19.20
CA LYS A 18 3.33 -7.45 19.43
C LYS A 18 3.36 -8.40 20.63
N VAL A 19 2.73 -8.03 21.76
CA VAL A 19 2.64 -8.88 22.96
C VAL A 19 1.90 -10.18 22.66
N LYS A 20 0.90 -10.14 21.76
CA LYS A 20 0.07 -11.30 21.38
C LYS A 20 0.65 -12.09 20.20
N GLY A 21 1.78 -11.70 19.65
CA GLY A 21 2.35 -12.35 18.45
C GLY A 21 1.50 -12.18 17.18
N VAL A 22 0.71 -11.11 17.10
CA VAL A 22 -0.14 -10.82 15.94
C VAL A 22 0.57 -9.83 15.03
N GLN A 23 0.71 -10.20 13.75
CA GLN A 23 1.28 -9.32 12.72
C GLN A 23 0.36 -8.13 12.44
N THR A 24 0.96 -6.99 12.15
CA THR A 24 0.27 -5.73 11.95
C THR A 24 0.50 -5.14 10.57
N VAL A 25 -0.56 -4.59 9.98
CA VAL A 25 -0.48 -3.70 8.82
C VAL A 25 -0.85 -2.29 9.28
N LEU A 26 0.09 -1.36 9.19
CA LEU A 26 -0.18 0.06 9.43
C LEU A 26 -0.44 0.73 8.09
N SER A 27 -1.61 1.36 7.94
CA SER A 27 -2.07 1.87 6.65
C SER A 27 -2.38 3.37 6.69
N SER A 28 -2.10 4.04 5.59
CA SER A 28 -2.51 5.41 5.32
C SER A 28 -3.29 5.46 4.02
N HIS A 29 -4.47 6.07 4.06
CA HIS A 29 -5.34 6.22 2.89
C HIS A 29 -5.54 7.71 2.60
N ASP A 30 -5.34 8.10 1.33
CA ASP A 30 -5.73 9.39 0.81
C ASP A 30 -6.72 9.17 -0.34
N PHE A 31 -7.99 9.41 -0.08
CA PHE A 31 -9.07 9.22 -1.05
C PHE A 31 -9.25 10.41 -1.99
N GLU A 32 -8.52 11.50 -1.78
CA GLU A 32 -8.70 12.75 -2.52
C GLU A 32 -7.61 12.99 -3.55
N LYS A 33 -6.37 12.59 -3.24
CA LYS A 33 -5.20 12.87 -4.10
C LYS A 33 -4.08 11.86 -3.93
N THR A 34 -3.10 11.94 -4.80
CA THR A 34 -1.77 11.38 -4.63
C THR A 34 -0.86 12.51 -4.12
N PRO A 35 -0.33 12.41 -2.89
CA PRO A 35 0.67 13.36 -2.39
C PRO A 35 1.96 13.34 -3.23
N ASP A 36 2.81 14.36 -3.10
CA ASP A 36 4.12 14.33 -3.74
C ASP A 36 5.01 13.19 -3.20
N GLY A 37 6.02 12.80 -3.97
CA GLY A 37 6.88 11.66 -3.63
C GLY A 37 7.58 11.80 -2.29
N LYS A 38 8.01 13.01 -1.91
CA LYS A 38 8.69 13.26 -0.62
C LYS A 38 7.72 13.03 0.54
N GLU A 39 6.50 13.54 0.44
CA GLU A 39 5.47 13.33 1.45
C GLU A 39 5.12 11.84 1.58
N MET A 40 4.97 11.13 0.47
CA MET A 40 4.69 9.69 0.48
C MET A 40 5.82 8.89 1.14
N ILE A 41 7.08 9.14 0.80
CA ILE A 41 8.24 8.50 1.43
C ILE A 41 8.31 8.81 2.91
N GLN A 42 8.13 10.07 3.30
CA GLN A 42 8.13 10.47 4.72
C GLN A 42 7.04 9.75 5.50
N ARG A 43 5.85 9.62 4.94
CA ARG A 43 4.71 8.91 5.54
C ARG A 43 5.02 7.42 5.72
N LEU A 44 5.56 6.77 4.68
CA LEU A 44 5.98 5.36 4.74
C LEU A 44 7.10 5.14 5.76
N CYS A 45 8.15 5.95 5.76
CA CYS A 45 9.23 5.86 6.74
C CYS A 45 8.72 6.08 8.19
N SER A 46 7.77 6.99 8.38
CA SER A 46 7.17 7.20 9.71
C SER A 46 6.36 5.99 10.18
N MET A 47 5.67 5.30 9.28
CA MET A 47 4.96 4.05 9.59
C MET A 47 5.95 2.91 9.90
N GLN A 48 7.05 2.83 9.19
CA GLN A 48 8.14 1.89 9.45
C GLN A 48 8.75 2.11 10.85
N GLN A 49 9.05 3.36 11.19
CA GLN A 49 9.58 3.74 12.52
C GLN A 49 8.59 3.46 13.66
N ALA A 50 7.28 3.45 13.37
CA ALA A 50 6.28 3.08 14.36
C ALA A 50 6.30 1.56 14.70
N GLY A 51 7.03 0.74 13.94
CA GLY A 51 7.26 -0.67 14.25
C GLY A 51 6.16 -1.62 13.80
N ALA A 52 5.44 -1.29 12.73
CA ALA A 52 4.52 -2.23 12.08
C ALA A 52 5.26 -3.30 11.28
N ASP A 53 4.66 -4.48 11.15
CA ASP A 53 5.25 -5.59 10.37
C ASP A 53 5.13 -5.35 8.86
N LEU A 54 4.04 -4.73 8.42
CA LEU A 54 3.82 -4.24 7.05
C LEU A 54 3.29 -2.81 7.09
N ILE A 55 3.65 -2.04 6.07
CA ILE A 55 3.15 -0.67 5.90
C ILE A 55 2.40 -0.54 4.58
N LYS A 56 1.30 0.20 4.59
CA LYS A 56 0.43 0.34 3.42
C LYS A 56 0.14 1.81 3.12
N LEU A 57 0.32 2.19 1.87
CA LEU A 57 -0.10 3.49 1.35
C LEU A 57 -1.07 3.29 0.19
N ALA A 58 -2.28 3.85 0.32
CA ALA A 58 -3.28 3.87 -0.74
C ALA A 58 -3.65 5.32 -1.06
N VAL A 59 -3.52 5.71 -2.33
CA VAL A 59 -3.72 7.10 -2.78
C VAL A 59 -4.63 7.16 -4.00
N MET A 60 -5.26 8.31 -4.22
CA MET A 60 -6.18 8.52 -5.34
C MET A 60 -5.50 9.32 -6.47
N PRO A 61 -5.24 8.71 -7.64
CA PRO A 61 -4.64 9.43 -8.76
C PRO A 61 -5.65 10.33 -9.44
N LYS A 62 -5.25 11.55 -9.79
CA LYS A 62 -6.00 12.49 -10.63
C LYS A 62 -5.52 12.45 -12.08
N CYS A 63 -4.27 12.16 -12.31
CA CYS A 63 -3.62 12.02 -13.61
C CYS A 63 -2.76 10.75 -13.67
N ASP A 64 -2.21 10.46 -14.83
CA ASP A 64 -1.41 9.25 -15.03
C ASP A 64 -0.03 9.38 -14.36
N GLU A 65 0.49 10.61 -14.26
CA GLU A 65 1.73 10.93 -13.55
C GLU A 65 1.65 10.55 -12.06
N ASP A 66 0.49 10.67 -11.43
CA ASP A 66 0.28 10.28 -10.04
C ASP A 66 0.54 8.78 -9.83
N VAL A 67 0.15 7.95 -10.82
CA VAL A 67 0.40 6.50 -10.77
C VAL A 67 1.90 6.21 -10.89
N VAL A 68 2.57 6.88 -11.82
CA VAL A 68 4.02 6.75 -12.02
C VAL A 68 4.77 7.20 -10.76
N GLU A 69 4.35 8.29 -10.14
CA GLU A 69 4.98 8.80 -8.91
C GLU A 69 4.85 7.80 -7.75
N LEU A 70 3.68 7.20 -7.55
CA LEU A 70 3.53 6.14 -6.55
C LEU A 70 4.44 4.94 -6.83
N LEU A 71 4.54 4.50 -8.09
CA LEU A 71 5.42 3.38 -8.46
C LEU A 71 6.90 3.70 -8.20
N LYS A 72 7.35 4.93 -8.50
CA LYS A 72 8.70 5.40 -8.16
C LYS A 72 8.94 5.37 -6.65
N VAL A 73 8.01 5.88 -5.85
CA VAL A 73 8.08 5.85 -4.38
C VAL A 73 8.17 4.41 -3.88
N THR A 74 7.37 3.52 -4.43
CA THR A 74 7.37 2.09 -4.07
C THR A 74 8.74 1.47 -4.33
N TRP A 75 9.31 1.74 -5.50
CA TRP A 75 10.65 1.27 -5.88
C TRP A 75 11.74 1.88 -5.00
N GLU A 76 11.65 3.18 -4.66
CA GLU A 76 12.59 3.83 -3.76
C GLU A 76 12.57 3.21 -2.36
N MET A 77 11.38 2.92 -1.84
CA MET A 77 11.24 2.22 -0.56
C MET A 77 11.90 0.84 -0.59
N LYS A 78 11.69 0.08 -1.67
CA LYS A 78 12.34 -1.24 -1.86
C LYS A 78 13.87 -1.16 -1.82
N ILE A 79 14.47 -0.13 -2.42
CA ILE A 79 15.92 -0.02 -2.56
C ILE A 79 16.59 0.65 -1.36
N ARG A 80 15.97 1.72 -0.82
CA ARG A 80 16.58 2.56 0.21
C ARG A 80 16.06 2.29 1.62
N HIS A 81 14.88 1.71 1.75
CA HIS A 81 14.21 1.48 3.03
C HIS A 81 13.62 0.06 3.12
N PRO A 82 14.44 -1.01 2.92
CA PRO A 82 13.95 -2.39 2.76
C PRO A 82 13.48 -3.05 4.06
N ASP A 83 13.61 -2.39 5.22
CA ASP A 83 13.41 -3.01 6.53
C ASP A 83 11.97 -3.47 6.80
N THR A 84 10.98 -2.89 6.10
CA THR A 84 9.57 -3.24 6.27
C THR A 84 8.90 -3.42 4.91
N PRO A 85 8.21 -4.54 4.66
CA PRO A 85 7.48 -4.75 3.41
C PRO A 85 6.41 -3.68 3.19
N VAL A 86 6.35 -3.17 1.96
CA VAL A 86 5.44 -2.08 1.56
C VAL A 86 4.29 -2.64 0.73
N ILE A 87 3.10 -2.13 0.98
CA ILE A 87 1.91 -2.30 0.15
C ILE A 87 1.57 -0.91 -0.42
N SER A 88 1.64 -0.73 -1.73
CA SER A 88 1.31 0.53 -2.37
C SER A 88 0.20 0.35 -3.40
N ILE A 89 -0.82 1.21 -3.33
CA ILE A 89 -2.00 1.13 -4.17
C ILE A 89 -2.37 2.52 -4.69
N SER A 90 -2.39 2.67 -5.99
CA SER A 90 -3.10 3.75 -6.66
C SER A 90 -4.54 3.30 -6.90
N MET A 91 -5.49 4.01 -6.30
CA MET A 91 -6.91 3.63 -6.33
C MET A 91 -7.59 4.03 -7.64
N GLY A 92 -8.82 3.56 -7.83
CA GLY A 92 -9.59 3.85 -9.04
C GLY A 92 -9.08 3.12 -10.29
N LYS A 93 -9.76 3.33 -11.41
CA LYS A 93 -9.43 2.69 -12.69
C LYS A 93 -8.04 3.10 -13.22
N LYS A 94 -7.66 4.36 -13.04
CA LYS A 94 -6.32 4.85 -13.43
C LYS A 94 -5.19 4.11 -12.73
N GLY A 95 -5.41 3.75 -11.48
CA GLY A 95 -4.43 3.05 -10.64
C GLY A 95 -4.32 1.54 -10.87
N ALA A 96 -5.02 0.96 -11.83
CA ALA A 96 -5.03 -0.48 -12.08
C ALA A 96 -3.63 -1.07 -12.24
N LEU A 97 -2.70 -0.35 -12.90
CA LEU A 97 -1.32 -0.80 -13.08
C LEU A 97 -0.61 -1.07 -11.74
N SER A 98 -0.87 -0.27 -10.70
CA SER A 98 -0.27 -0.49 -9.37
C SER A 98 -0.73 -1.79 -8.72
N ARG A 99 -1.93 -2.29 -9.07
CA ARG A 99 -2.45 -3.57 -8.58
C ARG A 99 -1.90 -4.77 -9.35
N LEU A 100 -1.70 -4.59 -10.65
CA LEU A 100 -1.25 -5.65 -11.55
C LEU A 100 0.28 -5.78 -11.59
N GLY A 101 0.99 -4.66 -11.63
CA GLY A 101 2.44 -4.62 -11.76
C GLY A 101 3.18 -4.11 -10.53
N GLY A 102 2.50 -3.81 -9.43
CA GLY A 102 3.09 -3.23 -8.21
C GLY A 102 4.22 -4.07 -7.61
N GLU A 103 4.16 -5.39 -7.74
CA GLU A 103 5.19 -6.31 -7.27
C GLU A 103 6.55 -6.04 -7.94
N LEU A 104 6.57 -5.73 -9.23
CA LEU A 104 7.81 -5.39 -9.96
C LEU A 104 8.53 -4.19 -9.33
N PHE A 105 7.76 -3.27 -8.76
CA PHE A 105 8.26 -2.08 -8.08
C PHE A 105 8.51 -2.30 -6.58
N GLY A 106 8.05 -3.40 -5.99
CA GLY A 106 8.30 -3.75 -4.60
C GLY A 106 7.07 -3.74 -3.68
N SER A 107 5.86 -3.59 -4.21
CA SER A 107 4.64 -3.80 -3.43
C SER A 107 4.45 -5.28 -3.16
N CYS A 108 4.36 -5.67 -1.88
CA CYS A 108 4.36 -7.08 -1.48
C CYS A 108 2.98 -7.74 -1.47
N VAL A 109 1.89 -6.97 -1.60
CA VAL A 109 0.51 -7.48 -1.58
C VAL A 109 -0.35 -6.68 -2.54
N THR A 110 -1.23 -7.36 -3.26
CA THR A 110 -2.35 -6.74 -3.98
C THR A 110 -3.69 -7.29 -3.47
N PHE A 111 -4.81 -6.64 -3.82
CA PHE A 111 -6.14 -6.98 -3.34
C PHE A 111 -7.11 -7.15 -4.50
N GLY A 112 -7.68 -8.32 -4.63
CA GLY A 112 -8.81 -8.60 -5.52
C GLY A 112 -10.16 -8.48 -4.79
N ALA A 113 -11.23 -8.25 -5.55
CA ALA A 113 -12.60 -8.31 -5.04
C ALA A 113 -13.15 -9.72 -5.21
N TYR A 114 -13.72 -10.30 -4.15
CA TYR A 114 -14.37 -11.60 -4.23
C TYR A 114 -15.85 -11.47 -4.67
N ASP A 115 -16.62 -10.65 -3.96
CA ASP A 115 -18.04 -10.43 -4.28
C ASP A 115 -18.27 -8.95 -4.61
N LYS A 116 -17.90 -8.05 -3.71
CA LYS A 116 -17.98 -6.61 -3.89
C LYS A 116 -16.64 -5.95 -3.68
N ALA A 117 -16.34 -4.96 -4.52
CA ALA A 117 -15.14 -4.14 -4.34
C ALA A 117 -15.19 -3.41 -2.98
N SER A 118 -14.17 -3.60 -2.16
CA SER A 118 -14.00 -2.92 -0.86
C SER A 118 -13.24 -1.59 -0.99
N ALA A 119 -12.69 -1.31 -2.17
CA ALA A 119 -12.00 -0.06 -2.48
C ALA A 119 -12.15 0.26 -3.98
N PRO A 120 -12.06 1.55 -4.36
CA PRO A 120 -12.15 1.95 -5.76
C PRO A 120 -11.12 1.24 -6.66
N GLY A 121 -11.58 0.73 -7.81
CA GLY A 121 -10.71 0.14 -8.83
C GLY A 121 -10.19 -1.26 -8.50
N GLN A 122 -10.75 -1.97 -7.54
CA GLN A 122 -10.47 -3.38 -7.36
C GLN A 122 -10.99 -4.20 -8.55
N ILE A 123 -10.17 -5.18 -8.94
CA ILE A 123 -10.44 -6.18 -9.98
C ILE A 123 -10.91 -7.46 -9.27
N SER A 124 -11.71 -8.29 -9.94
CA SER A 124 -12.11 -9.57 -9.35
C SER A 124 -10.90 -10.46 -9.02
N VAL A 125 -11.04 -11.33 -8.04
CA VAL A 125 -9.96 -12.25 -7.65
C VAL A 125 -9.57 -13.15 -8.81
N GLU A 126 -10.57 -13.63 -9.58
CA GLU A 126 -10.36 -14.50 -10.72
C GLU A 126 -9.55 -13.82 -11.84
N GLU A 127 -9.95 -12.61 -12.25
CA GLU A 127 -9.22 -11.83 -13.26
C GLU A 127 -7.81 -11.48 -12.78
N LEU A 128 -7.69 -11.06 -11.51
CA LEU A 128 -6.40 -10.70 -10.92
C LEU A 128 -5.45 -11.90 -10.92
N TYR A 129 -5.94 -13.08 -10.52
CA TYR A 129 -5.17 -14.32 -10.51
C TYR A 129 -4.69 -14.71 -11.91
N GLU A 130 -5.57 -14.63 -12.91
CA GLU A 130 -5.23 -14.93 -14.30
C GLU A 130 -4.14 -13.98 -14.84
N ILE A 131 -4.29 -12.66 -14.60
CA ILE A 131 -3.34 -11.68 -15.08
C ILE A 131 -1.98 -11.84 -14.40
N LEU A 132 -1.96 -12.01 -13.07
CA LEU A 132 -0.72 -12.22 -12.32
C LEU A 132 -0.02 -13.50 -12.75
N GLY A 133 -0.76 -14.60 -13.01
CA GLY A 133 -0.20 -15.82 -13.53
C GLY A 133 0.49 -15.65 -14.90
N LYS A 134 -0.03 -14.78 -15.76
CA LYS A 134 0.60 -14.44 -17.05
C LYS A 134 1.84 -13.55 -16.89
N LEU A 135 1.86 -12.65 -15.90
CA LEU A 135 2.97 -11.75 -15.64
C LEU A 135 4.16 -12.45 -14.97
N HIS A 136 3.88 -13.44 -14.13
CA HIS A 136 4.92 -14.14 -13.36
C HIS A 136 5.31 -15.52 -13.96
N GLY A 137 4.65 -15.91 -15.03
CA GLY A 137 4.98 -17.10 -15.82
C GLY A 137 4.81 -18.40 -15.08
#